data_52ab4e836a91693c1367d2fbb07afab6
#
_entry.id   52ab4e836a91693c1367d2fbb07afab6
#
_cell.length_a   1.000
_cell.length_b   1.000
_cell.length_c   1.000
_cell.angle_alpha   90.00
_cell.angle_beta   90.00
_cell.angle_gamma   90.00
#
_symmetry.space_group_name_H-M   'P 1'
#
loop_
_entity.id
_entity.type
_entity.pdbx_description
1 polymer ?
#
loop_
_entity_poly.entity_id
_entity_poly.type
_entity_poly.pdbx_seq_one_letter_code
_entity_poly.pdbx_strand_id
1 'polypeptide(L)'
;MTTQVFFYFLNERFVENDEQVPEQAKQVMYYSLAIGHHVGVIDCFKKLLICDYADYQRFVDTFPEGDAKRKFAGLMKFGEIVIDSSHVNLLAKALDENRANFLPEHQKWVDILMDTLASIQREPVMYIMVKRRDE
;
A
#
# COMPACT_ATOMS: atom_id res chain seq x y z
N MET A 1 3.78 23.19 1.24
CA MET A 1 3.28 21.87 1.69
C MET A 1 3.43 20.86 0.57
N THR A 2 3.94 19.71 0.89
CA THR A 2 4.09 18.63 -0.07
C THR A 2 3.05 17.55 0.21
N THR A 3 2.48 17.01 -0.86
CA THR A 3 1.62 15.84 -0.76
C THR A 3 2.48 14.60 -0.91
N GLN A 4 2.35 13.67 0.01
CA GLN A 4 3.10 12.43 0.00
C GLN A 4 2.18 11.23 -0.06
N VAL A 5 2.72 10.11 -0.53
CA VAL A 5 2.01 8.85 -0.64
C VAL A 5 2.72 7.82 0.24
N PHE A 6 1.97 7.18 1.11
CA PHE A 6 2.46 6.20 2.08
C PHE A 6 1.91 4.83 1.72
N PHE A 7 2.79 3.84 1.68
CA PHE A 7 2.40 2.44 1.48
C PHE A 7 2.60 1.70 2.79
N TYR A 8 1.52 1.10 3.31
CA TYR A 8 1.54 0.35 4.56
C TYR A 8 1.22 -1.12 4.31
N PHE A 9 1.86 -2.01 5.06
CA PHE A 9 1.56 -3.43 5.06
C PHE A 9 0.85 -3.77 6.37
N LEU A 10 -0.36 -4.27 6.27
CA LEU A 10 -1.26 -4.44 7.41
C LEU A 10 -1.76 -5.88 7.49
N ASN A 11 -2.15 -6.28 8.70
CA ASN A 11 -2.74 -7.59 8.95
C ASN A 11 -4.23 -7.42 9.23
N GLU A 12 -5.06 -7.86 8.29
CA GLU A 12 -6.52 -7.77 8.38
C GLU A 12 -7.06 -8.47 9.63
N ARG A 13 -6.46 -9.61 9.98
CA ARG A 13 -6.87 -10.36 11.17
C ARG A 13 -6.77 -9.51 12.44
N PHE A 14 -5.73 -8.70 12.53
CA PHE A 14 -5.54 -7.82 13.67
C PHE A 14 -6.58 -6.70 13.68
N VAL A 15 -6.87 -6.15 12.52
CA VAL A 15 -7.83 -5.03 12.38
C VAL A 15 -9.27 -5.49 12.59
N GLU A 16 -9.63 -6.65 12.07
CA GLU A 16 -11.01 -7.15 12.11
C GLU A 16 -11.36 -7.88 13.40
N ASN A 17 -10.39 -8.42 14.09
CA ASN A 17 -10.61 -9.27 15.25
C ASN A 17 -10.71 -8.44 16.52
N ASP A 18 -11.80 -7.69 16.63
CA ASP A 18 -12.04 -6.74 17.71
C ASP A 18 -11.94 -7.35 19.09
N GLU A 19 -12.32 -8.61 19.25
CA GLU A 19 -12.33 -9.28 20.54
C GLU A 19 -10.92 -9.50 21.09
N GLN A 20 -9.92 -9.57 20.21
CA GLN A 20 -8.54 -9.83 20.60
C GLN A 20 -7.71 -8.57 20.74
N VAL A 21 -8.26 -7.42 20.38
CA VAL A 21 -7.56 -6.15 20.43
C VAL A 21 -8.14 -5.31 21.55
N PRO A 22 -7.33 -4.91 22.56
CA PRO A 22 -7.81 -4.02 23.60
C PRO A 22 -8.36 -2.72 23.02
N GLU A 23 -9.37 -2.15 23.68
CA GLU A 23 -10.01 -0.93 23.19
C GLU A 23 -9.01 0.19 22.96
N GLN A 24 -8.05 0.35 23.87
CA GLN A 24 -7.02 1.36 23.73
C GLN A 24 -6.16 1.14 22.50
N ALA A 25 -5.83 -0.13 22.18
CA ALA A 25 -5.05 -0.46 21.01
C ALA A 25 -5.82 -0.17 19.72
N LYS A 26 -7.13 -0.41 19.71
CA LYS A 26 -7.98 -0.06 18.58
C LYS A 26 -7.95 1.41 18.28
N GLN A 27 -8.10 2.25 19.29
CA GLN A 27 -8.04 3.70 19.13
C GLN A 27 -6.69 4.14 18.59
N VAL A 28 -5.63 3.57 19.12
CA VAL A 28 -4.27 3.86 18.65
C VAL A 28 -4.11 3.48 17.18
N MET A 29 -4.65 2.33 16.76
CA MET A 29 -4.61 1.91 15.36
C MET A 29 -5.33 2.90 14.46
N TYR A 30 -6.51 3.33 14.84
CA TYR A 30 -7.27 4.32 14.05
C TYR A 30 -6.50 5.62 13.92
N TYR A 31 -5.96 6.11 15.02
CA TYR A 31 -5.18 7.34 14.97
C TYR A 31 -3.92 7.19 14.14
N SER A 32 -3.23 6.07 14.26
CA SER A 32 -2.02 5.81 13.49
C SER A 32 -2.30 5.79 12.00
N LEU A 33 -3.39 5.13 11.58
CA LEU A 33 -3.78 5.09 10.18
C LEU A 33 -4.24 6.46 9.67
N ALA A 34 -4.96 7.20 10.51
CA ALA A 34 -5.50 8.50 10.12
C ALA A 34 -4.43 9.57 9.99
N ILE A 35 -3.44 9.57 10.87
CA ILE A 35 -2.40 10.60 10.93
C ILE A 35 -1.02 10.10 10.51
N GLY A 36 -0.89 8.79 10.21
CA GLY A 36 0.36 8.23 9.72
C GLY A 36 1.44 8.03 10.77
N HIS A 37 1.10 8.01 12.04
CA HIS A 37 2.05 7.71 13.09
C HIS A 37 2.05 6.23 13.45
N HIS A 38 3.21 5.71 13.74
CA HIS A 38 3.38 4.38 14.27
C HIS A 38 3.43 4.45 15.79
N VAL A 39 2.67 3.59 16.42
CA VAL A 39 2.73 3.43 17.87
C VAL A 39 3.04 1.97 18.16
N GLY A 40 3.81 1.73 19.19
CA GLY A 40 4.41 0.42 19.46
C GLY A 40 3.46 -0.75 19.64
N VAL A 41 2.16 -0.51 19.76
CA VAL A 41 1.19 -1.60 19.92
C VAL A 41 0.81 -2.24 18.58
N ILE A 42 1.30 -1.73 17.46
CA ILE A 42 0.85 -2.18 16.14
C ILE A 42 1.99 -2.84 15.37
N ASP A 43 2.38 -4.02 15.80
CA ASP A 43 3.40 -4.80 15.10
C ASP A 43 2.91 -5.39 13.78
N CYS A 44 1.59 -5.43 13.58
CA CYS A 44 0.99 -5.88 12.33
C CYS A 44 1.03 -4.82 11.22
N PHE A 45 1.61 -3.67 11.52
CA PHE A 45 1.55 -2.48 10.69
C PHE A 45 2.97 -2.05 10.34
N LYS A 46 3.30 -2.11 9.06
CA LYS A 46 4.64 -1.82 8.57
C LYS A 46 4.59 -0.81 7.43
N LYS A 47 5.42 0.23 7.53
CA LYS A 47 5.56 1.20 6.45
C LYS A 47 6.50 0.63 5.39
N LEU A 48 6.00 0.41 4.18
CA LEU A 48 6.77 -0.16 3.09
C LEU A 48 7.62 0.88 2.39
N LEU A 49 7.00 1.98 1.99
CA LEU A 49 7.70 3.09 1.35
C LEU A 49 6.88 4.37 1.45
N ILE A 50 7.57 5.48 1.27
CA ILE A 50 6.98 6.81 1.20
C ILE A 50 7.54 7.49 -0.04
N CYS A 51 6.70 8.17 -0.79
CA CYS A 51 7.15 8.90 -1.97
C CYS A 51 6.35 10.18 -2.14
N ASP A 52 6.87 11.09 -2.96
CA ASP A 52 6.14 12.30 -3.32
C ASP A 52 4.98 11.94 -4.24
N TYR A 53 3.89 12.69 -4.15
CA TYR A 53 2.72 12.49 -4.97
C TYR A 53 3.03 12.55 -6.47
N ALA A 54 3.87 13.51 -6.88
CA ALA A 54 4.28 13.61 -8.27
C ALA A 54 5.03 12.36 -8.75
N ASP A 55 5.86 11.79 -7.89
CA ASP A 55 6.59 10.57 -8.19
C ASP A 55 5.63 9.38 -8.33
N TYR A 56 4.63 9.32 -7.47
CA TYR A 56 3.59 8.29 -7.56
C TYR A 56 2.85 8.40 -8.89
N GLN A 57 2.52 9.62 -9.32
CA GLN A 57 1.85 9.84 -10.60
C GLN A 57 2.70 9.34 -11.76
N ARG A 58 4.02 9.59 -11.74
CA ARG A 58 4.93 9.07 -12.76
C ARG A 58 4.97 7.55 -12.77
N PHE A 59 4.96 6.95 -11.59
CA PHE A 59 4.91 5.50 -11.46
C PHE A 59 3.64 4.93 -12.11
N VAL A 60 2.48 5.52 -11.82
CA VAL A 60 1.21 5.10 -12.39
C VAL A 60 1.20 5.26 -13.90
N ASP A 61 1.75 6.37 -14.40
CA ASP A 61 1.77 6.67 -15.84
C ASP A 61 2.61 5.67 -16.64
N THR A 62 3.52 4.96 -15.98
CA THR A 62 4.34 3.95 -16.65
C THR A 62 3.51 2.72 -17.05
N PHE A 63 2.42 2.44 -16.33
CA PHE A 63 1.56 1.31 -16.66
C PHE A 63 0.79 1.57 -17.95
N PRO A 64 0.60 0.54 -18.81
CA PRO A 64 -0.33 0.67 -19.93
C PRO A 64 -1.77 0.73 -19.42
N GLU A 65 -2.67 1.23 -20.27
CA GLU A 65 -4.08 1.26 -19.92
C GLU A 65 -4.57 -0.13 -19.56
N GLY A 66 -5.32 -0.23 -18.45
CA GLY A 66 -5.83 -1.50 -17.97
C GLY A 66 -6.19 -1.45 -16.50
N ASP A 67 -6.55 -2.61 -15.97
CA ASP A 67 -7.04 -2.73 -14.59
C ASP A 67 -5.99 -2.39 -13.54
N ALA A 68 -4.74 -2.76 -13.77
CA ALA A 68 -3.66 -2.45 -12.83
C ALA A 68 -3.44 -0.94 -12.74
N LYS A 69 -3.41 -0.25 -13.87
CA LYS A 69 -3.28 1.21 -13.88
C LYS A 69 -4.45 1.87 -13.16
N ARG A 70 -5.67 1.40 -13.43
CA ARG A 70 -6.86 1.93 -12.76
C ARG A 70 -6.80 1.74 -11.26
N LYS A 71 -6.29 0.60 -10.80
CA LYS A 71 -6.16 0.31 -9.38
C LYS A 71 -5.26 1.33 -8.70
N PHE A 72 -4.04 1.52 -9.23
CA PHE A 72 -3.11 2.50 -8.66
C PHE A 72 -3.59 3.93 -8.84
N ALA A 73 -4.24 4.24 -9.96
CA ALA A 73 -4.79 5.59 -10.21
C ALA A 73 -5.91 5.94 -9.24
N GLY A 74 -6.56 4.95 -8.65
CA GLY A 74 -7.60 5.16 -7.64
C GLY A 74 -7.11 5.97 -6.45
N LEU A 75 -5.82 5.90 -6.13
CA LEU A 75 -5.24 6.73 -5.06
C LEU A 75 -5.42 8.22 -5.36
N MET A 76 -5.19 8.61 -6.61
CA MET A 76 -5.28 10.02 -7.00
C MET A 76 -6.73 10.50 -6.96
N LYS A 77 -7.66 9.59 -7.23
CA LYS A 77 -9.08 9.90 -7.25
C LYS A 77 -9.72 9.89 -5.86
N PHE A 78 -9.37 8.91 -5.05
CA PHE A 78 -10.02 8.68 -3.74
C PHE A 78 -9.14 9.03 -2.55
N GLY A 79 -7.83 9.21 -2.74
CA GLY A 79 -6.88 9.50 -1.67
C GLY A 79 -6.41 8.28 -0.90
N GLU A 80 -6.99 7.12 -1.16
CA GLU A 80 -6.64 5.87 -0.47
C GLU A 80 -7.08 4.68 -1.31
N ILE A 81 -6.25 3.65 -1.37
CA ILE A 81 -6.62 2.37 -1.97
C ILE A 81 -6.14 1.23 -1.08
N VAL A 82 -6.80 0.09 -1.21
CA VAL A 82 -6.43 -1.15 -0.52
C VAL A 82 -6.12 -2.20 -1.57
N ILE A 83 -4.99 -2.89 -1.40
CA ILE A 83 -4.55 -3.99 -2.25
C ILE A 83 -4.54 -5.25 -1.40
N ASP A 84 -5.44 -6.18 -1.68
CA ASP A 84 -5.57 -7.43 -0.93
C ASP A 84 -5.27 -8.65 -1.82
N SER A 85 -5.56 -9.84 -1.31
CA SER A 85 -5.26 -11.09 -2.02
C SER A 85 -5.96 -11.19 -3.37
N SER A 86 -7.10 -10.52 -3.56
CA SER A 86 -7.83 -10.55 -4.83
C SER A 86 -7.11 -9.79 -5.94
N HIS A 87 -6.17 -8.92 -5.59
CA HIS A 87 -5.43 -8.08 -6.54
C HIS A 87 -4.03 -8.62 -6.87
N VAL A 88 -3.56 -9.66 -6.14
CA VAL A 88 -2.17 -10.11 -6.24
C VAL A 88 -1.79 -10.49 -7.67
N ASN A 89 -2.57 -11.35 -8.31
CA ASN A 89 -2.23 -11.83 -9.66
C ASN A 89 -2.23 -10.70 -10.68
N LEU A 90 -3.23 -9.84 -10.62
CA LEU A 90 -3.35 -8.71 -11.53
C LEU A 90 -2.15 -7.76 -11.41
N LEU A 91 -1.81 -7.37 -10.19
CA LEU A 91 -0.76 -6.39 -9.97
C LEU A 91 0.63 -6.97 -10.16
N ALA A 92 0.86 -8.20 -9.71
CA ALA A 92 2.16 -8.87 -9.92
C ALA A 92 2.45 -9.03 -11.41
N LYS A 93 1.47 -9.43 -12.19
CA LYS A 93 1.63 -9.57 -13.63
C LYS A 93 1.98 -8.23 -14.28
N ALA A 94 1.24 -7.17 -13.93
CA ALA A 94 1.47 -5.85 -14.50
C ALA A 94 2.85 -5.30 -14.13
N LEU A 95 3.27 -5.47 -12.88
CA LEU A 95 4.60 -5.02 -12.43
C LEU A 95 5.71 -5.78 -13.17
N ASP A 96 5.57 -7.10 -13.28
CA ASP A 96 6.57 -7.93 -13.95
C ASP A 96 6.67 -7.61 -15.43
N GLU A 97 5.55 -7.52 -16.13
CA GLU A 97 5.52 -7.25 -17.57
C GLU A 97 6.08 -5.87 -17.93
N ASN A 98 5.95 -4.90 -17.05
CA ASN A 98 6.37 -3.53 -17.31
C ASN A 98 7.65 -3.14 -16.59
N ARG A 99 8.30 -4.09 -15.92
CA ARG A 99 9.48 -3.81 -15.09
C ARG A 99 10.53 -2.96 -15.82
N ALA A 100 10.82 -3.30 -17.07
CA ALA A 100 11.84 -2.60 -17.85
C ALA A 100 11.46 -1.16 -18.19
N ASN A 101 10.18 -0.81 -18.10
CA ASN A 101 9.69 0.52 -18.45
C ASN A 101 9.74 1.50 -17.28
N PHE A 102 9.93 1.01 -16.07
CA PHE A 102 9.97 1.87 -14.89
C PHE A 102 11.30 2.58 -14.77
N LEU A 103 11.27 3.80 -14.21
CA LEU A 103 12.48 4.56 -13.91
C LEU A 103 13.33 3.80 -12.89
N PRO A 104 14.67 4.03 -12.88
CA PRO A 104 15.54 3.32 -11.93
C PRO A 104 15.09 3.41 -10.47
N GLU A 105 14.64 4.58 -10.03
CA GLU A 105 14.13 4.77 -8.67
C GLU A 105 12.84 3.98 -8.43
N HIS A 106 12.03 3.79 -9.46
CA HIS A 106 10.79 3.01 -9.34
C HIS A 106 11.03 1.50 -9.38
N GLN A 107 12.18 1.06 -9.91
CA GLN A 107 12.54 -0.37 -9.88
C GLN A 107 12.57 -0.90 -8.45
N LYS A 108 13.03 -0.08 -7.50
CA LYS A 108 13.02 -0.46 -6.08
C LYS A 108 11.61 -0.63 -5.56
N TRP A 109 10.68 0.22 -5.99
CA TRP A 109 9.26 0.09 -5.60
C TRP A 109 8.68 -1.22 -6.14
N VAL A 110 9.02 -1.56 -7.39
CA VAL A 110 8.57 -2.82 -7.99
C VAL A 110 9.05 -4.00 -7.14
N ASP A 111 10.31 -4.00 -6.72
CA ASP A 111 10.85 -5.08 -5.90
C ASP A 111 10.13 -5.19 -4.55
N ILE A 112 9.90 -4.06 -3.88
CA ILE A 112 9.19 -4.03 -2.60
C ILE A 112 7.75 -4.54 -2.78
N LEU A 113 7.06 -4.07 -3.81
CA LEU A 113 5.68 -4.47 -4.06
C LEU A 113 5.58 -5.94 -4.45
N MET A 114 6.48 -6.44 -5.28
CA MET A 114 6.48 -7.85 -5.66
C MET A 114 6.69 -8.76 -4.45
N ASP A 115 7.65 -8.42 -3.59
CA ASP A 115 7.89 -9.18 -2.36
C ASP A 115 6.68 -9.16 -1.44
N THR A 116 6.03 -7.99 -1.33
CA THR A 116 4.86 -7.84 -0.48
C THR A 116 3.65 -8.58 -1.04
N LEU A 117 3.45 -8.54 -2.35
CA LEU A 117 2.37 -9.30 -3.01
C LEU A 117 2.57 -10.80 -2.81
N ALA A 118 3.82 -11.29 -2.87
CA ALA A 118 4.11 -12.69 -2.59
C ALA A 118 3.75 -13.05 -1.15
N SER A 119 4.01 -12.15 -0.21
CA SER A 119 3.63 -12.36 1.20
C SER A 119 2.10 -12.44 1.36
N ILE A 120 1.35 -11.58 0.67
CA ILE A 120 -0.12 -11.60 0.69
C ILE A 120 -0.63 -12.92 0.12
N GLN A 121 0.00 -13.42 -0.93
CA GLN A 121 -0.40 -14.69 -1.54
C GLN A 121 -0.25 -15.84 -0.55
N ARG A 122 0.81 -15.83 0.26
CA ARG A 122 1.04 -16.84 1.29
C ARG A 122 0.12 -16.66 2.49
N GLU A 123 -0.20 -15.41 2.84
CA GLU A 123 -1.07 -15.08 3.98
C GLU A 123 -2.13 -14.07 3.54
N PRO A 124 -3.28 -14.56 3.05
CA PRO A 124 -4.32 -13.69 2.50
C PRO A 124 -4.98 -12.73 3.49
N VAL A 125 -4.68 -12.86 4.79
CA VAL A 125 -5.14 -11.89 5.78
C VAL A 125 -4.32 -10.60 5.79
N MET A 126 -3.19 -10.60 5.07
CA MET A 126 -2.37 -9.40 4.92
C MET A 126 -2.86 -8.58 3.72
N TYR A 127 -2.64 -7.28 3.79
CA TYR A 127 -2.98 -6.39 2.68
C TYR A 127 -2.11 -5.14 2.70
N ILE A 128 -2.12 -4.41 1.59
CA ILE A 128 -1.41 -3.14 1.46
C ILE A 128 -2.44 -2.02 1.46
N MET A 129 -2.19 -0.97 2.25
CA MET A 129 -2.94 0.27 2.17
C MET A 129 -2.04 1.35 1.60
N VAL A 130 -2.51 2.05 0.57
CA VAL A 130 -1.80 3.19 0.00
C VAL A 130 -2.62 4.43 0.31
N LYS A 131 -1.99 5.42 0.93
CA LYS A 131 -2.70 6.60 1.40
C LYS A 131 -1.96 7.87 1.03
N ARG A 132 -2.71 8.83 0.49
CA ARG A 132 -2.20 10.16 0.18
C ARG A 132 -2.37 11.07 1.39
N ARG A 133 -1.33 11.81 1.72
CA ARG A 133 -1.34 12.71 2.87
C ARG A 133 -0.68 14.04 2.52
N ASP A 134 -1.32 15.11 2.90
CA ASP A 134 -0.77 16.46 2.79
C ASP A 134 -0.02 16.79 4.08
N GLU A 135 1.23 17.22 3.93
CA GLU A 135 2.05 17.60 5.07
C GLU A 135 2.70 18.96 4.87
#